data_4b87a8d949b789e09efa67e17f494632
#
_entry.id   4b87a8d949b789e09efa67e17f494632
#
_cell.length_a   1.000
_cell.length_b   1.000
_cell.length_c   1.000
_cell.angle_alpha   90.00
_cell.angle_beta   90.00
_cell.angle_gamma   90.00
#
_symmetry.space_group_name_H-M   'P 1'
#
loop_
_entity.id
_entity.type
_entity.pdbx_description
1 polymer ?
#
loop_
_entity_poly.entity_id
_entity_poly.type
_entity_poly.pdbx_seq_one_letter_code
_entity_poly.pdbx_strand_id
1 'polypeptide(L)'
;MSKTANAWVGQYSAFNEALKYMLARSNGEEKSIYTPWPKFNDAATDGLEWNTLTVIGGRPGSGKTLIKDQIIRESFALNPNDNFRVLEFQFEMVGRTSAIREFSSLTGKTYKELCSAGSVLTNETLNTCHQYAKERVKNPVDIISTPLTVNQMREQVDAYMTLHKGAKTMITLDHTMLVKRAPYQNNTLDMMFELGEFFTQCKRDYPCLFIALS
;
A
#
# COMPACT_ATOMS: atom_id res chain seq x y z
N MET A 1 0.58 37.29 -11.43
CA MET A 1 0.23 37.36 -10.00
C MET A 1 -0.66 36.17 -9.69
N SER A 2 -0.11 35.11 -9.10
CA SER A 2 -0.89 33.94 -8.63
C SER A 2 -1.72 34.39 -7.43
N LYS A 3 -3.04 34.33 -7.55
CA LYS A 3 -3.92 34.47 -6.39
C LYS A 3 -3.66 33.25 -5.52
N THR A 4 -2.96 33.40 -4.42
CA THR A 4 -2.94 32.41 -3.35
C THR A 4 -4.39 32.19 -2.91
N ALA A 5 -4.94 31.03 -3.22
CA ALA A 5 -6.25 30.63 -2.71
C ALA A 5 -6.18 30.66 -1.17
N ASN A 6 -7.25 31.16 -0.53
CA ASN A 6 -7.31 31.19 0.92
C ASN A 6 -7.14 29.77 1.47
N ALA A 7 -6.18 29.57 2.35
CA ALA A 7 -5.89 28.27 2.96
C ALA A 7 -6.87 27.89 4.08
N TRP A 8 -7.77 28.81 4.48
CA TRP A 8 -8.76 28.53 5.53
C TRP A 8 -10.10 28.08 4.94
N VAL A 9 -10.70 27.10 5.59
CA VAL A 9 -12.05 26.61 5.32
C VAL A 9 -12.95 27.07 6.45
N GLY A 10 -14.14 27.63 6.12
CA GLY A 10 -15.10 28.02 7.16
C GLY A 10 -15.59 26.80 7.95
N GLN A 11 -15.77 26.97 9.27
CA GLN A 11 -16.23 25.88 10.16
C GLN A 11 -17.54 25.23 9.67
N TYR A 12 -18.46 26.01 9.14
CA TYR A 12 -19.71 25.52 8.56
C TYR A 12 -19.47 24.56 7.38
N SER A 13 -18.49 24.87 6.51
CA SER A 13 -18.11 23.99 5.39
C SER A 13 -17.55 22.66 5.90
N ALA A 14 -16.69 22.69 6.92
CA ALA A 14 -16.13 21.49 7.52
C ALA A 14 -17.22 20.59 8.14
N PHE A 15 -18.20 21.16 8.83
CA PHE A 15 -19.34 20.39 9.36
C PHE A 15 -20.21 19.80 8.24
N ASN A 16 -20.47 20.54 7.17
CA ASN A 16 -21.23 20.01 6.04
C ASN A 16 -20.50 18.86 5.32
N GLU A 17 -19.19 18.94 5.16
CA GLU A 17 -18.38 17.84 4.61
C GLU A 17 -18.45 16.62 5.52
N ALA A 18 -18.32 16.80 6.83
CA ALA A 18 -18.44 15.70 7.80
C ALA A 18 -19.83 15.03 7.73
N LEU A 19 -20.90 15.80 7.67
CA LEU A 19 -22.26 15.26 7.55
C LEU A 19 -22.46 14.49 6.24
N LYS A 20 -21.96 14.99 5.13
CA LYS A 20 -21.97 14.27 3.83
C LYS A 20 -21.22 12.97 3.90
N TYR A 21 -20.02 12.97 4.50
CA TYR A 21 -19.23 11.78 4.68
C TYR A 21 -19.93 10.74 5.55
N MET A 22 -20.50 11.17 6.70
CA MET A 22 -21.27 10.28 7.57
C MET A 22 -22.46 9.64 6.86
N LEU A 23 -23.17 10.43 6.03
CA LEU A 23 -24.30 9.92 5.25
C LEU A 23 -23.85 8.93 4.18
N ALA A 24 -22.79 9.23 3.43
CA ALA A 24 -22.22 8.34 2.43
C ALA A 24 -21.74 7.00 3.05
N ARG A 25 -21.14 7.06 4.24
CA ARG A 25 -20.80 5.85 5.03
C ARG A 25 -22.05 5.05 5.42
N SER A 26 -23.06 5.71 5.96
CA SER A 26 -24.32 5.09 6.37
C SER A 26 -25.05 4.41 5.21
N ASN A 27 -24.97 5.01 4.01
CA ASN A 27 -25.57 4.45 2.79
C ASN A 27 -24.70 3.36 2.12
N GLY A 28 -23.48 3.13 2.61
CA GLY A 28 -22.52 2.19 2.01
C GLY A 28 -21.90 2.69 0.68
N GLU A 29 -22.02 3.98 0.39
CA GLU A 29 -21.41 4.63 -0.78
C GLU A 29 -19.90 4.85 -0.56
N GLU A 30 -19.50 5.11 0.69
CA GLU A 30 -18.11 5.25 1.11
C GLU A 30 -17.75 4.10 2.07
N LYS A 31 -16.71 3.33 1.71
CA LYS A 31 -16.29 2.14 2.45
C LYS A 31 -14.80 2.18 2.74
N SER A 32 -14.39 1.54 3.83
CA SER A 32 -12.99 1.22 4.11
C SER A 32 -12.58 -0.07 3.39
N ILE A 33 -11.29 -0.32 3.25
CA ILE A 33 -10.78 -1.60 2.77
C ILE A 33 -10.78 -2.60 3.93
N TYR A 34 -11.61 -3.62 3.84
CA TYR A 34 -11.62 -4.72 4.79
C TYR A 34 -10.28 -5.45 4.77
N THR A 35 -9.76 -5.71 5.95
CA THR A 35 -8.53 -6.50 6.15
C THR A 35 -8.87 -7.94 6.55
N PRO A 36 -7.89 -8.88 6.51
CA PRO A 36 -8.09 -10.26 6.95
C PRO A 36 -8.41 -10.44 8.44
N TRP A 37 -8.38 -9.37 9.23
CA TRP A 37 -8.55 -9.44 10.69
C TRP A 37 -9.85 -8.77 11.14
N PRO A 38 -10.92 -9.53 11.39
CA PRO A 38 -12.23 -8.98 11.79
C PRO A 38 -12.14 -8.04 13.00
N LYS A 39 -11.38 -8.42 14.04
CA LYS A 39 -11.21 -7.59 15.23
C LYS A 39 -10.55 -6.24 14.95
N PHE A 40 -9.65 -6.18 13.97
CA PHE A 40 -9.07 -4.92 13.54
C PHE A 40 -10.11 -4.09 12.78
N ASN A 41 -10.87 -4.70 11.89
CA ASN A 41 -11.91 -4.02 11.14
C ASN A 41 -12.96 -3.42 12.08
N ASP A 42 -13.41 -4.18 13.08
CA ASP A 42 -14.37 -3.71 14.09
C ASP A 42 -13.83 -2.51 14.91
N ALA A 43 -12.53 -2.49 15.17
CA ALA A 43 -11.88 -1.41 15.94
C ALA A 43 -11.52 -0.18 15.10
N ALA A 44 -11.42 -0.30 13.77
CA ALA A 44 -10.85 0.68 12.86
C ALA A 44 -11.82 1.05 11.72
N THR A 45 -12.98 1.59 12.03
CA THR A 45 -13.97 2.12 11.05
C THR A 45 -14.16 1.17 9.85
N ASP A 46 -14.43 -0.10 10.11
CA ASP A 46 -14.57 -1.20 9.13
C ASP A 46 -13.30 -1.50 8.32
N GLY A 47 -12.12 -1.21 8.83
CA GLY A 47 -10.85 -1.53 8.18
C GLY A 47 -9.95 -0.34 7.89
N LEU A 48 -9.28 -0.34 6.74
CA LEU A 48 -8.38 0.74 6.33
C LEU A 48 -9.17 1.82 5.59
N GLU A 49 -9.29 2.98 6.21
CA GLU A 49 -10.03 4.12 5.68
C GLU A 49 -9.24 4.84 4.59
N TRP A 50 -9.93 5.33 3.55
CA TRP A 50 -9.31 6.16 2.52
C TRP A 50 -8.85 7.51 3.07
N ASN A 51 -7.86 8.11 2.42
CA ASN A 51 -7.21 9.36 2.82
C ASN A 51 -6.51 9.28 4.19
N THR A 52 -6.14 8.08 4.63
CA THR A 52 -5.40 7.84 5.87
C THR A 52 -3.98 7.31 5.63
N LEU A 53 -3.17 7.34 6.67
CA LEU A 53 -1.86 6.71 6.74
C LEU A 53 -1.87 5.71 7.90
N THR A 54 -1.65 4.44 7.59
CA THR A 54 -1.41 3.39 8.57
C THR A 54 0.09 3.11 8.65
N VAL A 55 0.68 3.23 9.82
CA VAL A 55 2.09 2.89 10.04
C VAL A 55 2.16 1.56 10.79
N ILE A 56 2.85 0.58 10.22
CA ILE A 56 3.13 -0.71 10.86
C ILE A 56 4.57 -0.67 11.36
N GLY A 57 4.74 -0.41 12.66
CA GLY A 57 6.03 -0.34 13.32
C GLY A 57 6.42 -1.67 13.98
N GLY A 58 7.73 -1.97 14.01
CA GLY A 58 8.21 -3.15 14.71
C GLY A 58 9.68 -3.44 14.45
N ARG A 59 10.28 -4.30 15.30
CA ARG A 59 11.68 -4.71 15.16
C ARG A 59 11.91 -5.48 13.84
N PRO A 60 13.14 -5.49 13.29
CA PRO A 60 13.49 -6.38 12.18
C PRO A 60 13.07 -7.83 12.48
N GLY A 61 12.49 -8.51 11.49
CA GLY A 61 12.01 -9.89 11.64
C GLY A 61 10.68 -10.08 12.38
N SER A 62 10.00 -9.00 12.81
CA SER A 62 8.69 -9.09 13.49
C SER A 62 7.50 -9.43 12.58
N GLY A 63 7.72 -9.55 11.26
CA GLY A 63 6.66 -9.91 10.32
C GLY A 63 5.91 -8.73 9.69
N LYS A 64 6.42 -7.50 9.78
CA LYS A 64 5.77 -6.30 9.18
C LYS A 64 5.43 -6.51 7.70
N THR A 65 6.42 -6.91 6.90
CA THR A 65 6.24 -7.22 5.47
C THR A 65 5.17 -8.29 5.26
N LEU A 66 5.14 -9.33 6.09
CA LEU A 66 4.14 -10.40 6.00
C LEU A 66 2.71 -9.85 6.21
N ILE A 67 2.53 -8.96 7.18
CA ILE A 67 1.24 -8.31 7.45
C ILE A 67 0.81 -7.46 6.24
N LYS A 68 1.71 -6.63 5.70
CA LYS A 68 1.46 -5.82 4.50
C LYS A 68 1.10 -6.71 3.30
N ASP A 69 1.88 -7.74 3.04
CA ASP A 69 1.66 -8.66 1.92
C ASP A 69 0.34 -9.41 2.06
N GLN A 70 -0.06 -9.77 3.28
CA GLN A 70 -1.36 -10.39 3.54
C GLN A 70 -2.50 -9.42 3.26
N ILE A 71 -2.39 -8.15 3.68
CA ILE A 71 -3.38 -7.11 3.34
C ILE A 71 -3.55 -7.01 1.83
N ILE A 72 -2.45 -6.84 1.08
CA ILE A 72 -2.48 -6.70 -0.38
C ILE A 72 -3.07 -7.96 -1.03
N ARG A 73 -2.66 -9.15 -0.58
CA ARG A 73 -3.09 -10.42 -1.15
C ARG A 73 -4.59 -10.64 -1.01
N GLU A 74 -5.15 -10.33 0.16
CA GLU A 74 -6.52 -10.69 0.50
C GLU A 74 -7.51 -9.54 0.25
N SER A 75 -7.04 -8.29 0.14
CA SER A 75 -7.90 -7.11 -0.02
C SER A 75 -8.85 -7.20 -1.22
N PHE A 76 -8.41 -7.72 -2.36
CA PHE A 76 -9.27 -7.82 -3.56
C PHE A 76 -10.41 -8.82 -3.38
N ALA A 77 -10.14 -9.95 -2.73
CA ALA A 77 -11.17 -10.96 -2.45
C ALA A 77 -12.16 -10.50 -1.35
N LEU A 78 -11.67 -9.74 -0.38
CA LEU A 78 -12.49 -9.21 0.72
C LEU A 78 -13.32 -7.98 0.29
N ASN A 79 -12.92 -7.28 -0.78
CA ASN A 79 -13.56 -6.07 -1.27
C ASN A 79 -13.89 -6.19 -2.78
N PRO A 80 -14.68 -7.19 -3.20
CA PRO A 80 -14.84 -7.55 -4.62
C PRO A 80 -15.56 -6.50 -5.46
N ASN A 81 -16.31 -5.59 -4.82
CA ASN A 81 -17.09 -4.54 -5.49
C ASN A 81 -16.39 -3.18 -5.47
N ASP A 82 -15.20 -3.09 -4.89
CA ASP A 82 -14.47 -1.85 -4.77
C ASP A 82 -13.48 -1.68 -5.92
N ASN A 83 -13.54 -0.55 -6.60
CA ASN A 83 -12.62 -0.21 -7.68
C ASN A 83 -11.37 0.45 -7.12
N PHE A 84 -10.37 -0.34 -6.78
CA PHE A 84 -9.08 0.18 -6.31
C PHE A 84 -7.89 -0.56 -6.93
N ARG A 85 -6.73 0.07 -6.84
CA ARG A 85 -5.45 -0.43 -7.29
C ARG A 85 -4.44 -0.40 -6.14
N VAL A 86 -3.33 -1.10 -6.30
CA VAL A 86 -2.21 -1.05 -5.36
C VAL A 86 -0.96 -0.58 -6.09
N LEU A 87 -0.31 0.44 -5.54
CA LEU A 87 1.05 0.86 -5.92
C LEU A 87 1.99 0.54 -4.76
N GLU A 88 2.91 -0.37 -4.99
CA GLU A 88 3.83 -0.84 -3.96
C GLU A 88 5.25 -0.30 -4.18
N PHE A 89 5.76 0.50 -3.22
CA PHE A 89 7.18 0.81 -3.10
C PHE A 89 7.85 -0.26 -2.23
N GLN A 90 8.46 -1.25 -2.89
CA GLN A 90 9.08 -2.42 -2.25
C GLN A 90 10.61 -2.30 -2.34
N PHE A 91 11.21 -1.53 -1.45
CA PHE A 91 12.62 -1.21 -1.50
C PHE A 91 13.53 -2.25 -0.79
N GLU A 92 12.97 -3.08 0.09
CA GLU A 92 13.72 -4.08 0.85
C GLU A 92 14.03 -5.33 0.02
N MET A 93 13.11 -5.74 -0.83
CA MET A 93 13.23 -7.00 -1.57
C MET A 93 12.99 -6.82 -3.06
N VAL A 94 13.72 -7.62 -3.86
CA VAL A 94 13.38 -7.76 -5.28
C VAL A 94 12.10 -8.59 -5.45
N GLY A 95 11.26 -8.21 -6.42
CA GLY A 95 9.96 -8.83 -6.65
C GLY A 95 9.98 -10.36 -6.74
N ARG A 96 11.06 -10.96 -7.31
CA ARG A 96 11.25 -12.42 -7.32
C ARG A 96 11.26 -13.02 -5.91
N THR A 97 11.94 -12.40 -4.95
CA THR A 97 12.01 -12.90 -3.56
C THR A 97 10.66 -12.83 -2.88
N SER A 98 9.91 -11.76 -3.10
CA SER A 98 8.54 -11.62 -2.61
C SER A 98 7.63 -12.71 -3.18
N ALA A 99 7.64 -12.93 -4.49
CA ALA A 99 6.85 -13.98 -5.13
C ALA A 99 7.18 -15.39 -4.60
N ILE A 100 8.46 -15.69 -4.37
CA ILE A 100 8.86 -16.99 -3.78
C ILE A 100 8.34 -17.13 -2.35
N ARG A 101 8.31 -16.07 -1.55
CA ARG A 101 7.70 -16.09 -0.21
C ARG A 101 6.18 -16.35 -0.27
N GLU A 102 5.48 -15.77 -1.24
CA GLU A 102 4.07 -16.10 -1.48
C GLU A 102 3.89 -17.58 -1.84
N PHE A 103 4.72 -18.12 -2.74
CA PHE A 103 4.71 -19.55 -3.07
C PHE A 103 5.05 -20.45 -1.87
N SER A 104 5.98 -20.03 -1.03
CA SER A 104 6.29 -20.71 0.22
C SER A 104 5.08 -20.80 1.14
N SER A 105 4.39 -19.70 1.34
CA SER A 105 3.14 -19.65 2.12
C SER A 105 2.02 -20.51 1.52
N LEU A 106 1.88 -20.50 0.19
CA LEU A 106 0.86 -21.26 -0.53
C LEU A 106 1.09 -22.77 -0.47
N THR A 107 2.34 -23.21 -0.63
CA THR A 107 2.69 -24.63 -0.76
C THR A 107 3.08 -25.28 0.56
N GLY A 108 3.25 -24.49 1.63
CA GLY A 108 3.78 -24.96 2.90
C GLY A 108 5.27 -25.36 2.85
N LYS A 109 5.94 -25.10 1.72
CA LYS A 109 7.37 -25.38 1.55
C LYS A 109 8.22 -24.19 1.96
N THR A 110 9.38 -24.45 2.54
CA THR A 110 10.34 -23.42 2.88
C THR A 110 10.98 -22.82 1.62
N TYR A 111 11.48 -21.59 1.73
CA TYR A 111 12.27 -20.96 0.66
C TYR A 111 13.41 -21.85 0.16
N LYS A 112 14.08 -22.55 1.11
CA LYS A 112 15.15 -23.48 0.80
C LYS A 112 14.67 -24.65 -0.06
N GLU A 113 13.55 -25.26 0.27
CA GLU A 113 12.96 -26.38 -0.51
C GLU A 113 12.52 -25.94 -1.92
N LEU A 114 12.09 -24.69 -2.07
CA LEU A 114 11.69 -24.17 -3.38
C LEU A 114 12.88 -23.75 -4.27
N CYS A 115 14.01 -23.34 -3.67
CA CYS A 115 15.07 -22.62 -4.41
C CYS A 115 16.47 -23.21 -4.29
N SER A 116 16.70 -24.29 -3.49
CA SER A 116 18.02 -24.89 -3.42
C SER A 116 18.40 -25.58 -4.73
N ALA A 117 19.66 -25.45 -5.12
CA ALA A 117 20.20 -26.21 -6.24
C ALA A 117 20.00 -27.73 -6.03
N GLY A 118 19.44 -28.41 -7.02
CA GLY A 118 19.11 -29.82 -6.95
C GLY A 118 17.84 -30.16 -6.15
N SER A 119 17.07 -29.18 -5.64
CA SER A 119 15.77 -29.47 -5.07
C SER A 119 14.81 -29.99 -6.15
N VAL A 120 14.12 -31.08 -5.85
CA VAL A 120 13.14 -31.65 -6.77
C VAL A 120 11.79 -31.01 -6.53
N LEU A 121 11.40 -30.11 -7.45
CA LEU A 121 10.04 -29.57 -7.47
C LEU A 121 9.13 -30.55 -8.20
N THR A 122 8.07 -31.00 -7.52
CA THR A 122 7.06 -31.86 -8.15
C THR A 122 6.24 -31.06 -9.14
N ASN A 123 5.68 -31.72 -10.16
CA ASN A 123 4.74 -31.11 -11.11
C ASN A 123 3.52 -30.51 -10.39
N GLU A 124 3.08 -31.12 -9.31
CA GLU A 124 1.98 -30.62 -8.47
C GLU A 124 2.34 -29.26 -7.85
N THR A 125 3.52 -29.15 -7.22
CA THR A 125 4.00 -27.87 -6.65
C THR A 125 4.10 -26.78 -7.71
N LEU A 126 4.68 -27.09 -8.88
CA LEU A 126 4.82 -26.15 -9.98
C LEU A 126 3.47 -25.71 -10.54
N ASN A 127 2.53 -26.64 -10.71
CA ASN A 127 1.18 -26.33 -11.17
C ASN A 127 0.43 -25.45 -10.18
N THR A 128 0.53 -25.74 -8.87
CA THR A 128 -0.06 -24.91 -7.82
C THR A 128 0.48 -23.48 -7.87
N CYS A 129 1.80 -23.30 -7.94
CA CYS A 129 2.42 -21.97 -8.08
C CYS A 129 1.97 -21.26 -9.37
N HIS A 130 1.86 -21.99 -10.47
CA HIS A 130 1.46 -21.43 -11.76
C HIS A 130 0.00 -20.97 -11.79
N GLN A 131 -0.91 -21.75 -11.22
CA GLN A 131 -2.31 -21.36 -11.09
C GLN A 131 -2.47 -20.14 -10.18
N TYR A 132 -1.79 -20.14 -9.05
CA TYR A 132 -1.77 -18.98 -8.15
C TYR A 132 -1.27 -17.72 -8.86
N ALA A 133 -0.16 -17.79 -9.59
CA ALA A 133 0.37 -16.65 -10.34
C ALA A 133 -0.63 -16.13 -11.37
N LYS A 134 -1.33 -17.02 -12.10
CA LYS A 134 -2.38 -16.64 -13.07
C LYS A 134 -3.55 -15.90 -12.40
N GLU A 135 -3.94 -16.28 -11.20
CA GLU A 135 -4.99 -15.56 -10.46
C GLU A 135 -4.47 -14.21 -9.93
N ARG A 136 -3.25 -14.19 -9.40
CA ARG A 136 -2.65 -12.96 -8.82
C ARG A 136 -2.49 -11.84 -9.84
N VAL A 137 -2.10 -12.13 -11.08
CA VAL A 137 -1.92 -11.10 -12.13
C VAL A 137 -3.23 -10.44 -12.58
N LYS A 138 -4.39 -10.96 -12.17
CA LYS A 138 -5.69 -10.31 -12.40
C LYS A 138 -5.90 -9.11 -11.49
N ASN A 139 -5.24 -9.08 -10.34
CA ASN A 139 -5.32 -7.99 -9.39
C ASN A 139 -4.42 -6.82 -9.85
N PRO A 140 -4.91 -5.60 -9.85
CA PRO A 140 -4.17 -4.44 -10.32
C PRO A 140 -3.15 -3.98 -9.26
N VAL A 141 -2.01 -4.66 -9.19
CA VAL A 141 -0.88 -4.37 -8.30
C VAL A 141 0.35 -4.05 -9.13
N ASP A 142 0.90 -2.85 -8.95
CA ASP A 142 2.11 -2.39 -9.62
C ASP A 142 3.22 -2.16 -8.58
N ILE A 143 4.44 -2.61 -8.88
CA ILE A 143 5.56 -2.64 -7.92
C ILE A 143 6.73 -1.79 -8.43
N ILE A 144 7.25 -0.92 -7.58
CA ILE A 144 8.49 -0.18 -7.76
C ILE A 144 9.51 -0.72 -6.76
N SER A 145 10.50 -1.46 -7.23
CA SER A 145 11.52 -2.11 -6.36
C SER A 145 12.84 -1.35 -6.28
N THR A 146 13.01 -0.30 -7.06
CA THR A 146 14.22 0.54 -6.98
C THR A 146 14.02 1.64 -5.94
N PRO A 147 14.88 1.75 -4.91
CA PRO A 147 14.80 2.83 -3.93
C PRO A 147 14.85 4.21 -4.59
N LEU A 148 13.94 5.08 -4.20
CA LEU A 148 13.75 6.43 -4.74
C LEU A 148 13.91 7.49 -3.64
N THR A 149 14.18 8.75 -4.04
CA THR A 149 14.01 9.91 -3.15
C THR A 149 12.54 10.25 -3.01
N VAL A 150 12.17 11.04 -2.00
CA VAL A 150 10.77 11.46 -1.78
C VAL A 150 10.21 12.18 -3.00
N ASN A 151 10.98 13.05 -3.65
CA ASN A 151 10.55 13.75 -4.87
C ASN A 151 10.29 12.78 -6.03
N GLN A 152 11.17 11.79 -6.23
CA GLN A 152 10.96 10.76 -7.24
C GLN A 152 9.72 9.90 -6.92
N MET A 153 9.48 9.58 -5.65
CA MET A 153 8.24 8.89 -5.25
C MET A 153 7.01 9.71 -5.59
N ARG A 154 7.05 11.04 -5.36
CA ARG A 154 5.96 11.96 -5.71
C ARG A 154 5.68 11.93 -7.22
N GLU A 155 6.72 12.07 -8.05
CA GLU A 155 6.60 11.98 -9.51
C GLU A 155 5.95 10.66 -9.95
N GLN A 156 6.34 9.53 -9.34
CA GLN A 156 5.74 8.23 -9.65
C GLN A 156 4.26 8.17 -9.24
N VAL A 157 3.90 8.68 -8.06
CA VAL A 157 2.50 8.71 -7.61
C VAL A 157 1.67 9.63 -8.51
N ASP A 158 2.15 10.82 -8.85
CA ASP A 158 1.44 11.78 -9.72
C ASP A 158 1.18 11.18 -11.12
N ALA A 159 2.19 10.52 -11.69
CA ALA A 159 2.07 9.83 -12.97
C ALA A 159 1.08 8.65 -12.89
N TYR A 160 1.16 7.86 -11.82
CA TYR A 160 0.28 6.71 -11.60
C TYR A 160 -1.18 7.13 -11.42
N MET A 161 -1.45 8.14 -10.60
CA MET A 161 -2.79 8.67 -10.36
C MET A 161 -3.38 9.31 -11.61
N THR A 162 -2.53 9.93 -12.45
CA THR A 162 -2.95 10.48 -13.73
C THR A 162 -3.34 9.37 -14.71
N LEU A 163 -2.55 8.31 -14.79
CA LEU A 163 -2.79 7.16 -15.68
C LEU A 163 -4.07 6.40 -15.27
N HIS A 164 -4.34 6.29 -13.98
CA HIS A 164 -5.45 5.53 -13.41
C HIS A 164 -6.55 6.42 -12.82
N LYS A 165 -6.82 7.55 -13.46
CA LYS A 165 -7.81 8.53 -13.00
C LYS A 165 -9.17 7.87 -12.75
N GLY A 166 -9.73 8.13 -11.56
CA GLY A 166 -11.03 7.59 -11.12
C GLY A 166 -10.96 6.30 -10.31
N ALA A 167 -9.79 5.67 -10.18
CA ALA A 167 -9.58 4.57 -9.25
C ALA A 167 -9.00 5.08 -7.92
N LYS A 168 -9.46 4.52 -6.80
CA LYS A 168 -8.80 4.70 -5.50
C LYS A 168 -7.49 3.89 -5.48
N THR A 169 -6.47 4.35 -4.76
CA THR A 169 -5.16 3.67 -4.75
C THR A 169 -4.67 3.41 -3.32
N MET A 170 -4.42 2.15 -3.00
CA MET A 170 -3.65 1.76 -1.83
C MET A 170 -2.16 1.88 -2.18
N ILE A 171 -1.42 2.73 -1.48
CA ILE A 171 0.01 2.92 -1.67
C ILE A 171 0.74 2.32 -0.49
N THR A 172 1.67 1.40 -0.74
CA THR A 172 2.46 0.78 0.33
C THR A 172 3.93 1.15 0.21
N LEU A 173 4.61 1.28 1.34
CA LEU A 173 6.05 1.57 1.42
C LEU A 173 6.74 0.58 2.36
N ASP A 174 7.55 -0.29 1.81
CA ASP A 174 8.37 -1.25 2.51
C ASP A 174 9.86 -1.01 2.20
N HIS A 175 10.63 -0.30 3.02
CA HIS A 175 10.31 0.25 4.33
C HIS A 175 10.86 1.70 4.37
N THR A 176 10.34 2.55 5.26
CA THR A 176 10.61 4.00 5.30
C THR A 176 12.10 4.35 5.34
N MET A 177 12.93 3.56 6.04
CA MET A 177 14.38 3.79 6.17
C MET A 177 15.17 3.51 4.88
N LEU A 178 14.56 2.92 3.86
CA LEU A 178 15.20 2.63 2.56
C LEU A 178 14.90 3.68 1.50
N VAL A 179 14.09 4.68 1.83
CA VAL A 179 13.91 5.86 0.98
C VAL A 179 15.25 6.58 0.85
N LYS A 180 15.64 6.89 -0.37
CA LYS A 180 16.92 7.58 -0.63
C LYS A 180 16.88 9.02 -0.14
N ARG A 181 17.95 9.45 0.49
CA ARG A 181 18.17 10.86 0.77
C ARG A 181 18.46 11.61 -0.53
N ALA A 182 17.85 12.76 -0.68
CA ALA A 182 18.19 13.69 -1.75
C ALA A 182 19.53 14.41 -1.41
N PRO A 183 20.28 14.90 -2.40
CA PRO A 183 21.58 15.58 -2.18
C PRO A 183 21.53 16.81 -1.25
N TYR A 184 20.37 17.46 -1.15
CA TYR A 184 20.16 18.65 -0.30
C TYR A 184 19.80 18.31 1.16
N GLN A 185 19.51 17.04 1.48
CA GLN A 185 19.15 16.59 2.83
C GLN A 185 20.41 16.28 3.63
N ASN A 186 20.57 16.93 4.80
CA ASN A 186 21.77 16.78 5.62
C ASN A 186 21.82 15.43 6.36
N ASN A 187 20.65 14.89 6.72
CA ASN A 187 20.54 13.69 7.53
C ASN A 187 19.25 12.92 7.21
N THR A 188 19.07 11.75 7.84
CA THR A 188 17.88 10.90 7.68
C THR A 188 16.61 11.57 8.23
N LEU A 189 16.74 12.42 9.23
CA LEU A 189 15.59 13.13 9.82
C LEU A 189 14.97 14.10 8.81
N ASP A 190 15.78 14.84 8.04
CA ASP A 190 15.29 15.72 6.97
C ASP A 190 14.47 14.93 5.94
N MET A 191 14.97 13.76 5.53
CA MET A 191 14.24 12.85 4.64
C MET A 191 12.93 12.37 5.25
N MET A 192 12.90 12.00 6.53
CA MET A 192 11.69 11.54 7.22
C MET A 192 10.64 12.65 7.36
N PHE A 193 11.03 13.89 7.59
CA PHE A 193 10.11 15.03 7.57
C PHE A 193 9.50 15.22 6.18
N GLU A 194 10.30 15.23 5.13
CA GLU A 194 9.83 15.35 3.75
C GLU A 194 8.89 14.18 3.37
N LEU A 195 9.19 12.96 3.84
CA LEU A 195 8.32 11.80 3.65
C LEU A 195 6.96 11.98 4.36
N GLY A 196 6.95 12.56 5.55
CA GLY A 196 5.72 12.91 6.27
C GLY A 196 4.87 13.94 5.53
N GLU A 197 5.50 14.97 4.97
CA GLU A 197 4.86 15.97 4.11
C GLU A 197 4.30 15.33 2.82
N PHE A 198 5.06 14.45 2.19
CA PHE A 198 4.63 13.69 1.01
C PHE A 198 3.35 12.89 1.30
N PHE A 199 3.30 12.11 2.37
CA PHE A 199 2.09 11.37 2.73
C PHE A 199 0.90 12.29 2.97
N THR A 200 1.13 13.40 3.67
CA THR A 200 0.07 14.36 3.99
C THR A 200 -0.50 15.01 2.73
N GLN A 201 0.37 15.39 1.79
CA GLN A 201 -0.04 16.04 0.56
C GLN A 201 -0.76 15.06 -0.38
N CYS A 202 -0.21 13.86 -0.60
CA CYS A 202 -0.86 12.86 -1.46
C CYS A 202 -2.28 12.51 -0.99
N LYS A 203 -2.49 12.39 0.33
CA LYS A 203 -3.84 12.13 0.89
C LYS A 203 -4.84 13.27 0.68
N ARG A 204 -4.38 14.49 0.44
CA ARG A 204 -5.24 15.65 0.12
C ARG A 204 -5.53 15.73 -1.37
N ASP A 205 -4.53 15.39 -2.20
CA ASP A 205 -4.60 15.57 -3.64
C ASP A 205 -5.26 14.40 -4.36
N TYR A 206 -5.22 13.20 -3.75
CA TYR A 206 -5.65 11.94 -4.37
C TYR A 206 -6.51 11.08 -3.45
N PRO A 207 -7.45 10.30 -4.02
CA PRO A 207 -8.21 9.29 -3.27
C PRO A 207 -7.31 8.06 -2.98
N CYS A 208 -6.39 8.21 -2.04
CA CYS A 208 -5.42 7.16 -1.70
C CYS A 208 -5.37 6.90 -0.19
N LEU A 209 -4.97 5.69 0.18
CA LEU A 209 -4.54 5.35 1.52
C LEU A 209 -3.08 4.89 1.49
N PHE A 210 -2.37 5.10 2.59
CA PHE A 210 -0.99 4.65 2.74
C PHE A 210 -0.84 3.57 3.81
N ILE A 211 0.02 2.58 3.53
CA ILE A 211 0.55 1.64 4.52
C ILE A 211 2.08 1.76 4.49
N ALA A 212 2.68 2.29 5.55
CA ALA A 212 4.12 2.46 5.65
C ALA A 212 4.70 1.55 6.73
N LEU A 213 5.78 0.84 6.41
CA LEU A 213 6.52 0.00 7.36
C LEU A 213 7.71 0.76 7.94
N SER A 214 7.86 0.69 9.27
CA SER A 214 8.93 1.38 10.00
C SER A 214 9.57 0.50 11.08
#